data_4c72292eb378b90e6d407cd7c2f562bc
#
_entry.id   4c72292eb378b90e6d407cd7c2f562bc
#
_cell.length_a   1.000
_cell.length_b   1.000
_cell.length_c   1.000
_cell.angle_alpha   90.00
_cell.angle_beta   90.00
_cell.angle_gamma   90.00
#
_symmetry.space_group_name_H-M   'P 1'
#
loop_
_entity.id
_entity.type
_entity.pdbx_description
1 polymer ?
#
loop_
_entity_poly.entity_id
_entity_poly.type
_entity_poly.pdbx_seq_one_letter_code
_entity_poly.pdbx_strand_id
1 'polypeptide(L)'
;MTPDVRPAFIDFEASSLDLIASYPIEVGVCMPDGALHSWLIQPHVLWLDWSETAENIHGISRARLQEEGMMVSEVARALNRCLPEQVFCDAWTFDSFWLHRLFRAAGEVPAFQLESISMLLDPGQVRHWSGIRQQVIAELGLPVHRAANDALILHKTWERVICRGEAAVQ
;
A
#
# COMPACT_ATOMS: atom_id res chain seq x y z
N MET A 1 16.10 14.96 9.99
CA MET A 1 15.42 13.66 10.24
C MET A 1 16.37 12.79 11.03
N THR A 2 16.00 12.38 12.21
CA THR A 2 16.82 11.46 13.02
C THR A 2 16.91 10.11 12.28
N PRO A 3 18.11 9.51 12.16
CA PRO A 3 18.36 8.33 11.31
C PRO A 3 17.72 7.03 11.79
N ASP A 4 16.85 7.04 12.78
CA ASP A 4 16.48 5.82 13.52
C ASP A 4 15.01 5.39 13.40
N VAL A 5 14.16 6.14 12.69
CA VAL A 5 12.75 5.75 12.52
C VAL A 5 12.54 5.21 11.12
N ARG A 6 12.51 3.88 11.00
CA ARG A 6 12.14 3.21 9.75
C ARG A 6 10.69 3.57 9.39
N PRO A 7 10.39 3.85 8.11
CA PRO A 7 9.04 4.15 7.69
C PRO A 7 8.14 2.92 7.65
N ALA A 8 6.84 3.15 7.80
CA ALA A 8 5.81 2.17 7.45
C ALA A 8 5.37 2.38 6.00
N PHE A 9 5.01 1.30 5.32
CA PHE A 9 4.54 1.33 3.93
C PHE A 9 3.13 0.75 3.83
N ILE A 10 2.35 1.29 2.90
CA ILE A 10 0.98 0.86 2.62
C ILE A 10 0.79 0.70 1.11
N ASP A 11 -0.05 -0.25 0.74
CA ASP A 11 -0.46 -0.49 -0.63
C ASP A 11 -1.93 -0.89 -0.68
N PHE A 12 -2.60 -0.60 -1.79
CA PHE A 12 -4.00 -0.96 -2.03
C PHE A 12 -4.13 -1.76 -3.32
N GLU A 13 -5.02 -2.77 -3.29
CA GLU A 13 -5.64 -3.31 -4.50
C GLU A 13 -7.04 -2.72 -4.64
N ALA A 14 -7.51 -2.58 -5.87
CA ALA A 14 -8.78 -1.92 -6.14
C ALA A 14 -9.61 -2.63 -7.22
N SER A 15 -10.89 -2.27 -7.30
CA SER A 15 -11.83 -2.80 -8.30
C SER A 15 -11.43 -2.47 -9.74
N SER A 16 -10.77 -1.34 -9.96
CA SER A 16 -10.22 -0.87 -11.24
C SER A 16 -9.26 0.31 -11.02
N LEU A 17 -8.76 0.90 -12.10
CA LEU A 17 -7.97 2.14 -12.07
C LEU A 17 -8.78 3.41 -12.36
N ASP A 18 -10.09 3.33 -12.36
CA ASP A 18 -10.96 4.49 -12.55
C ASP A 18 -10.97 5.37 -11.30
N LEU A 19 -10.46 6.60 -11.41
CA LEU A 19 -10.38 7.56 -10.29
C LEU A 19 -11.72 8.23 -9.92
N ILE A 20 -12.83 7.76 -10.48
CA ILE A 20 -14.18 8.21 -10.13
C ILE A 20 -14.97 7.08 -9.47
N ALA A 21 -14.95 5.91 -10.07
CA ALA A 21 -15.82 4.78 -9.71
C ALA A 21 -15.13 3.70 -8.89
N SER A 22 -13.81 3.52 -9.02
CA SER A 22 -13.09 2.45 -8.33
C SER A 22 -13.10 2.60 -6.81
N TYR A 23 -12.91 1.50 -6.12
CA TYR A 23 -12.85 1.42 -4.65
C TYR A 23 -11.80 0.41 -4.20
N PRO A 24 -11.27 0.57 -2.98
CA PRO A 24 -10.28 -0.35 -2.46
C PRO A 24 -10.92 -1.70 -2.10
N ILE A 25 -10.23 -2.79 -2.43
CA ILE A 25 -10.67 -4.16 -2.16
C ILE A 25 -9.73 -4.91 -1.22
N GLU A 26 -8.48 -4.51 -1.15
CA GLU A 26 -7.49 -5.00 -0.20
C GLU A 26 -6.58 -3.85 0.21
N VAL A 27 -6.17 -3.83 1.46
CA VAL A 27 -5.12 -2.94 1.96
C VAL A 27 -4.09 -3.77 2.69
N GLY A 28 -2.82 -3.48 2.43
CA GLY A 28 -1.68 -4.12 3.07
C GLY A 28 -0.72 -3.09 3.63
N VAL A 29 -0.12 -3.39 4.77
CA VAL A 29 0.87 -2.53 5.41
C VAL A 29 2.10 -3.34 5.82
N CYS A 30 3.26 -2.73 5.64
CA CYS A 30 4.51 -3.21 6.20
C CYS A 30 4.97 -2.22 7.26
N MET A 31 5.03 -2.70 8.49
CA MET A 31 5.39 -1.88 9.64
C MET A 31 6.91 -1.61 9.68
N PRO A 32 7.38 -0.62 10.47
CA PRO A 32 8.80 -0.30 10.59
C PRO A 32 9.71 -1.46 10.98
N ASP A 33 9.18 -2.43 11.74
CA ASP A 33 9.88 -3.65 12.14
C ASP A 33 9.79 -4.79 11.10
N GLY A 34 9.11 -4.56 9.97
CA GLY A 34 8.87 -5.53 8.92
C GLY A 34 7.63 -6.40 9.12
N ALA A 35 6.87 -6.20 10.18
CA ALA A 35 5.61 -6.92 10.39
C ALA A 35 4.59 -6.55 9.31
N LEU A 36 3.88 -7.55 8.80
CA LEU A 36 2.89 -7.40 7.73
C LEU A 36 1.48 -7.57 8.27
N HIS A 37 0.60 -6.69 7.85
CA HIS A 37 -0.84 -6.82 8.06
C HIS A 37 -1.57 -6.58 6.76
N SER A 38 -2.69 -7.28 6.56
CA SER A 38 -3.56 -7.03 5.40
C SER A 38 -5.01 -7.34 5.73
N TRP A 39 -5.91 -6.67 5.02
CA TRP A 39 -7.34 -6.84 5.14
C TRP A 39 -7.99 -6.84 3.77
N LEU A 40 -8.79 -7.86 3.49
CA LEU A 40 -9.77 -7.80 2.41
C LEU A 40 -10.91 -6.92 2.86
N ILE A 41 -11.40 -6.08 1.97
CA ILE A 41 -12.43 -5.08 2.27
C ILE A 41 -13.75 -5.54 1.63
N GLN A 42 -14.78 -5.73 2.45
CA GLN A 42 -16.11 -5.98 1.95
C GLN A 42 -16.61 -4.73 1.23
N PRO A 43 -17.00 -4.81 -0.07
CA PRO A 43 -17.47 -3.66 -0.82
C PRO A 43 -18.68 -2.98 -0.15
N HIS A 44 -18.61 -1.68 0.01
CA HIS A 44 -19.75 -0.88 0.46
C HIS A 44 -20.91 -1.04 -0.54
N VAL A 45 -22.15 -0.99 -0.05
CA VAL A 45 -23.36 -1.24 -0.88
C VAL A 45 -23.45 -0.34 -2.13
N LEU A 46 -22.86 0.87 -2.08
CA LEU A 46 -22.84 1.81 -3.21
C LEU A 46 -21.63 1.63 -4.15
N TRP A 47 -20.73 0.70 -3.87
CA TRP A 47 -19.55 0.44 -4.69
C TRP A 47 -19.84 -0.65 -5.70
N LEU A 48 -20.11 -0.25 -6.94
CA LEU A 48 -20.59 -1.14 -8.00
C LEU A 48 -19.55 -1.39 -9.09
N ASP A 49 -18.49 -0.59 -9.17
CA ASP A 49 -17.43 -0.73 -10.16
C ASP A 49 -16.71 -2.07 -10.03
N TRP A 50 -16.42 -2.69 -11.16
CA TRP A 50 -15.66 -3.94 -11.21
C TRP A 50 -14.99 -4.10 -12.58
N SER A 51 -13.71 -4.45 -12.57
CA SER A 51 -12.93 -4.73 -13.78
C SER A 51 -12.41 -6.17 -13.75
N GLU A 52 -12.78 -6.96 -14.74
CA GLU A 52 -12.25 -8.32 -14.91
C GLU A 52 -10.73 -8.28 -15.17
N THR A 53 -10.24 -7.25 -15.85
CA THR A 53 -8.80 -7.05 -16.06
C THR A 53 -8.07 -6.87 -14.72
N ALA A 54 -8.61 -6.07 -13.81
CA ALA A 54 -8.05 -5.90 -12.47
C ALA A 54 -8.12 -7.21 -11.68
N GLU A 55 -9.25 -7.91 -11.71
CA GLU A 55 -9.41 -9.21 -11.06
C GLU A 55 -8.38 -10.23 -11.54
N ASN A 56 -8.10 -10.28 -12.84
CA ASN A 56 -7.06 -11.16 -13.40
C ASN A 56 -5.65 -10.82 -12.90
N ILE A 57 -5.41 -9.56 -12.52
CA ILE A 57 -4.12 -9.10 -12.00
C ILE A 57 -3.96 -9.48 -10.53
N HIS A 58 -4.89 -9.09 -9.66
CA HIS A 58 -4.78 -9.32 -8.21
C HIS A 58 -5.35 -10.68 -7.76
N GLY A 59 -6.15 -11.34 -8.59
CA GLY A 59 -6.68 -12.68 -8.30
C GLY A 59 -7.75 -12.72 -7.20
N ILE A 60 -8.37 -11.61 -6.87
CA ILE A 60 -9.41 -11.52 -5.83
C ILE A 60 -10.76 -11.32 -6.50
N SER A 61 -11.68 -12.28 -6.34
CA SER A 61 -13.02 -12.16 -6.89
C SER A 61 -13.92 -11.29 -6.01
N ARG A 62 -14.91 -10.66 -6.62
CA ARG A 62 -15.92 -9.91 -5.87
C ARG A 62 -16.70 -10.78 -4.89
N ALA A 63 -16.99 -12.02 -5.24
CA ALA A 63 -17.64 -12.99 -4.35
C ALA A 63 -16.80 -13.24 -3.08
N ARG A 64 -15.49 -13.42 -3.24
CA ARG A 64 -14.59 -13.58 -2.11
C ARG A 64 -14.61 -12.38 -1.17
N LEU A 65 -14.67 -11.17 -1.70
CA LEU A 65 -14.77 -9.95 -0.88
C LEU A 65 -16.07 -9.90 -0.06
N GLN A 66 -17.17 -10.40 -0.61
CA GLN A 66 -18.45 -10.46 0.12
C GLN A 66 -18.42 -11.49 1.25
N GLU A 67 -17.70 -12.60 1.06
CA GLU A 67 -17.64 -13.71 2.01
C GLU A 67 -16.58 -13.50 3.10
N GLU A 68 -15.40 -13.02 2.73
CA GLU A 68 -14.22 -12.95 3.59
C GLU A 68 -13.83 -11.50 3.97
N GLY A 69 -14.35 -10.49 3.28
CA GLY A 69 -13.99 -9.10 3.50
C GLY A 69 -14.50 -8.56 4.82
N MET A 70 -13.69 -7.70 5.45
CA MET A 70 -14.09 -6.95 6.64
C MET A 70 -14.86 -5.69 6.26
N MET A 71 -15.75 -5.26 7.11
CA MET A 71 -16.48 -4.02 6.95
C MET A 71 -15.53 -2.82 6.86
N VAL A 72 -15.87 -1.84 6.01
CA VAL A 72 -15.05 -0.63 5.81
C VAL A 72 -14.70 0.08 7.12
N SER A 73 -15.64 0.13 8.07
CA SER A 73 -15.42 0.75 9.39
C SER A 73 -14.41 0.00 10.25
N GLU A 74 -14.39 -1.32 10.17
CA GLU A 74 -13.43 -2.15 10.92
C GLU A 74 -12.03 -2.01 10.35
N VAL A 75 -11.89 -1.99 9.01
CA VAL A 75 -10.60 -1.78 8.33
C VAL A 75 -10.05 -0.39 8.64
N ALA A 76 -10.86 0.66 8.51
CA ALA A 76 -10.44 2.03 8.82
C ALA A 76 -9.95 2.17 10.26
N ARG A 77 -10.66 1.59 11.24
CA ARG A 77 -10.24 1.59 12.65
C ARG A 77 -8.98 0.76 12.88
N ALA A 78 -8.82 -0.37 12.18
CA ALA A 78 -7.61 -1.18 12.27
C ALA A 78 -6.39 -0.38 11.78
N LEU A 79 -6.50 0.31 10.65
CA LEU A 79 -5.44 1.20 10.14
C LEU A 79 -5.11 2.31 11.14
N ASN A 80 -6.12 2.99 11.69
CA ASN A 80 -5.92 4.05 12.70
C ASN A 80 -5.22 3.55 13.97
N ARG A 81 -5.42 2.27 14.34
CA ARG A 81 -4.78 1.69 15.53
C ARG A 81 -3.34 1.24 15.29
N CYS A 82 -3.02 0.76 14.09
CA CYS A 82 -1.70 0.15 13.85
C CYS A 82 -0.69 1.11 13.21
N LEU A 83 -1.13 2.08 12.40
CA LEU A 83 -0.21 2.92 11.64
C LEU A 83 0.40 4.05 12.49
N PRO A 84 1.69 4.38 12.27
CA PRO A 84 2.31 5.58 12.84
C PRO A 84 1.74 6.85 12.18
N GLU A 85 2.16 8.02 12.66
CA GLU A 85 1.70 9.32 12.14
C GLU A 85 1.90 9.52 10.64
N GLN A 86 2.92 8.88 10.06
CA GLN A 86 3.20 8.92 8.62
C GLN A 86 3.36 7.51 8.06
N VAL A 87 2.77 7.28 6.90
CA VAL A 87 2.88 6.05 6.12
C VAL A 87 3.11 6.40 4.66
N PHE A 88 3.88 5.58 3.96
CA PHE A 88 4.35 5.89 2.61
C PHE A 88 3.82 4.89 1.58
N CYS A 89 3.49 5.39 0.40
CA CYS A 89 3.03 4.59 -0.74
C CYS A 89 3.75 4.96 -2.03
N ASP A 90 3.67 4.09 -3.00
CA ASP A 90 4.31 4.25 -4.32
C ASP A 90 3.40 5.02 -5.31
N ALA A 91 2.14 4.63 -5.40
CA ALA A 91 1.17 5.19 -6.33
C ALA A 91 0.25 6.22 -5.65
N TRP A 92 0.81 7.30 -5.13
CA TRP A 92 0.12 8.24 -4.25
C TRP A 92 -1.22 8.74 -4.80
N THR A 93 -1.32 9.01 -6.09
CA THR A 93 -2.58 9.46 -6.72
C THR A 93 -3.70 8.45 -6.54
N PHE A 94 -3.42 7.18 -6.75
CA PHE A 94 -4.40 6.10 -6.59
C PHE A 94 -4.62 5.75 -5.12
N ASP A 95 -3.55 5.55 -4.38
CA ASP A 95 -3.61 5.12 -2.98
C ASP A 95 -4.30 6.18 -2.10
N SER A 96 -4.06 7.47 -2.35
CA SER A 96 -4.75 8.54 -1.63
C SER A 96 -6.24 8.59 -1.96
N PHE A 97 -6.61 8.34 -3.23
CA PHE A 97 -8.01 8.26 -3.63
C PHE A 97 -8.73 7.07 -2.94
N TRP A 98 -8.11 5.88 -2.94
CA TRP A 98 -8.70 4.70 -2.30
C TRP A 98 -8.75 4.79 -0.78
N LEU A 99 -7.71 5.34 -0.17
CA LEU A 99 -7.70 5.63 1.27
C LEU A 99 -8.87 6.58 1.65
N HIS A 100 -9.01 7.66 0.92
CA HIS A 100 -10.07 8.63 1.14
C HIS A 100 -11.45 8.01 0.98
N ARG A 101 -11.63 7.19 -0.03
CA ARG A 101 -12.88 6.50 -0.31
C ARG A 101 -13.24 5.50 0.81
N LEU A 102 -12.25 4.76 1.32
CA LEU A 102 -12.41 3.85 2.45
C LEU A 102 -12.87 4.61 3.71
N PHE A 103 -12.13 5.63 4.09
CA PHE A 103 -12.39 6.38 5.31
C PHE A 103 -13.70 7.15 5.25
N ARG A 104 -14.04 7.71 4.10
CA ARG A 104 -15.34 8.37 3.88
C ARG A 104 -16.51 7.39 4.02
N ALA A 105 -16.40 6.20 3.41
CA ALA A 105 -17.45 5.17 3.54
C ALA A 105 -17.57 4.64 4.99
N ALA A 106 -16.45 4.62 5.71
CA ALA A 106 -16.40 4.22 7.12
C ALA A 106 -16.96 5.27 8.08
N GLY A 107 -17.09 6.53 7.66
CA GLY A 107 -17.42 7.66 8.55
C GLY A 107 -16.30 7.96 9.56
N GLU A 108 -15.05 7.63 9.21
CA GLU A 108 -13.88 7.80 10.04
C GLU A 108 -12.91 8.84 9.42
N VAL A 109 -12.00 9.35 10.24
CA VAL A 109 -10.91 10.24 9.81
C VAL A 109 -9.57 9.51 10.01
N PRO A 110 -8.65 9.53 9.03
CA PRO A 110 -7.32 8.97 9.22
C PRO A 110 -6.59 9.66 10.38
N ALA A 111 -6.01 8.87 11.29
CA ALA A 111 -5.14 9.34 12.37
C ALA A 111 -3.68 9.45 11.92
N PHE A 112 -3.40 9.25 10.65
CA PHE A 112 -2.08 9.26 10.02
C PHE A 112 -2.12 10.04 8.71
N GLN A 113 -0.93 10.40 8.21
CA GLN A 113 -0.76 11.06 6.92
C GLN A 113 -0.19 10.07 5.92
N LEU A 114 -0.80 10.00 4.72
CA LEU A 114 -0.29 9.24 3.59
C LEU A 114 0.63 10.13 2.76
N GLU A 115 1.86 9.68 2.57
CA GLU A 115 2.87 10.41 1.82
C GLU A 115 3.41 9.55 0.66
N SER A 116 3.92 10.22 -0.37
CA SER A 116 4.64 9.53 -1.44
C SER A 116 6.01 9.08 -0.96
N ILE A 117 6.43 7.88 -1.36
CA ILE A 117 7.76 7.37 -1.09
C ILE A 117 8.87 8.27 -1.61
N SER A 118 8.59 9.09 -2.63
CA SER A 118 9.52 10.10 -3.14
C SER A 118 9.96 11.13 -2.09
N MET A 119 9.18 11.30 -1.02
CA MET A 119 9.54 12.16 0.11
C MET A 119 10.67 11.60 0.96
N LEU A 120 10.96 10.31 0.86
CA LEU A 120 12.02 9.61 1.58
C LEU A 120 13.33 9.51 0.80
N LEU A 121 13.34 9.90 -0.47
CA LEU A 121 14.43 9.63 -1.39
C LEU A 121 15.04 10.92 -1.94
N ASP A 122 16.35 10.95 -2.04
CA ASP A 122 17.03 11.98 -2.83
C ASP A 122 16.94 11.69 -4.35
N PRO A 123 17.28 12.66 -5.23
CA PRO A 123 17.21 12.48 -6.68
C PRO A 123 18.07 11.33 -7.22
N GLY A 124 19.18 11.00 -6.55
CA GLY A 124 20.05 9.88 -6.91
C GLY A 124 19.36 8.55 -6.60
N GLN A 125 18.78 8.45 -5.43
CA GLN A 125 18.03 7.27 -4.98
C GLN A 125 16.80 7.02 -5.86
N VAL A 126 16.05 8.07 -6.22
CA VAL A 126 14.90 7.97 -7.14
C VAL A 126 15.30 7.33 -8.48
N ARG A 127 16.46 7.69 -9.05
CA ARG A 127 16.93 7.11 -10.33
C ARG A 127 17.17 5.60 -10.25
N HIS A 128 17.56 5.10 -9.09
CA HIS A 128 17.86 3.67 -8.88
C HIS A 128 16.66 2.86 -8.39
N TRP A 129 15.61 3.52 -7.96
CA TRP A 129 14.43 2.91 -7.33
C TRP A 129 13.84 1.77 -8.17
N SER A 130 13.50 2.03 -9.42
CA SER A 130 12.82 1.05 -10.29
C SER A 130 13.67 -0.21 -10.52
N GLY A 131 14.96 -0.06 -10.78
CA GLY A 131 15.88 -1.19 -10.99
C GLY A 131 16.04 -2.03 -9.73
N ILE A 132 16.18 -1.39 -8.57
CA ILE A 132 16.30 -2.09 -7.27
C ILE A 132 14.99 -2.79 -6.92
N ARG A 133 13.85 -2.15 -7.16
CA ARG A 133 12.52 -2.75 -6.94
C ARG A 133 12.34 -4.04 -7.74
N GLN A 134 12.74 -4.05 -9.02
CA GLN A 134 12.68 -5.26 -9.84
C GLN A 134 13.57 -6.38 -9.29
N GLN A 135 14.76 -6.06 -8.81
CA GLN A 135 15.63 -7.05 -8.15
C GLN A 135 14.99 -7.61 -6.89
N VAL A 136 14.39 -6.78 -6.06
CA VAL A 136 13.67 -7.21 -4.84
C VAL A 136 12.51 -8.13 -5.19
N ILE A 137 11.70 -7.78 -6.19
CA ILE A 137 10.59 -8.62 -6.67
C ILE A 137 11.10 -10.00 -7.08
N ALA A 138 12.16 -10.05 -7.88
CA ALA A 138 12.73 -11.29 -8.36
C ALA A 138 13.29 -12.16 -7.22
N GLU A 139 13.95 -11.56 -6.23
CA GLU A 139 14.53 -12.27 -5.10
C GLU A 139 13.49 -12.78 -4.11
N LEU A 140 12.43 -12.00 -3.85
CA LEU A 140 11.36 -12.42 -2.94
C LEU A 140 10.52 -13.55 -3.53
N GLY A 141 10.31 -13.55 -4.87
CA GLY A 141 9.51 -14.57 -5.55
C GLY A 141 8.05 -14.64 -5.08
N LEU A 142 7.57 -13.58 -4.44
CA LEU A 142 6.19 -13.48 -3.96
C LEU A 142 5.25 -13.02 -5.09
N PRO A 143 3.98 -13.45 -5.08
CA PRO A 143 3.00 -12.89 -5.98
C PRO A 143 2.88 -11.38 -5.80
N VAL A 144 3.11 -10.62 -6.87
CA VAL A 144 2.82 -9.19 -6.93
C VAL A 144 1.32 -8.94 -7.04
N HIS A 145 0.90 -7.69 -6.84
CA HIS A 145 -0.52 -7.31 -6.84
C HIS A 145 -1.34 -8.01 -5.74
N ARG A 146 -0.71 -8.18 -4.59
CA ARG A 146 -1.33 -8.46 -3.31
C ARG A 146 -0.78 -7.43 -2.33
N ALA A 147 -1.66 -6.68 -1.71
CA ALA A 147 -1.31 -5.46 -1.00
C ALA A 147 -0.22 -5.64 0.07
N ALA A 148 -0.25 -6.74 0.85
CA ALA A 148 0.81 -7.00 1.83
C ALA A 148 2.16 -7.29 1.19
N ASN A 149 2.18 -8.04 0.07
CA ASN A 149 3.41 -8.34 -0.65
C ASN A 149 4.00 -7.07 -1.28
N ASP A 150 3.15 -6.23 -1.86
CA ASP A 150 3.58 -4.98 -2.49
C ASP A 150 4.09 -3.98 -1.43
N ALA A 151 3.46 -3.89 -0.26
CA ALA A 151 3.97 -3.12 0.87
C ALA A 151 5.35 -3.64 1.36
N LEU A 152 5.55 -4.96 1.41
CA LEU A 152 6.84 -5.55 1.74
C LEU A 152 7.90 -5.24 0.68
N ILE A 153 7.54 -5.30 -0.60
CA ILE A 153 8.43 -4.93 -1.71
C ILE A 153 8.88 -3.48 -1.58
N LEU A 154 7.98 -2.55 -1.24
CA LEU A 154 8.34 -1.15 -0.98
C LEU A 154 9.34 -1.02 0.16
N HIS A 155 9.08 -1.69 1.28
CA HIS A 155 9.96 -1.69 2.46
C HIS A 155 11.37 -2.20 2.12
N LYS A 156 11.46 -3.36 1.46
CA LYS A 156 12.75 -3.97 1.08
C LYS A 156 13.50 -3.17 0.03
N THR A 157 12.79 -2.55 -0.89
CA THR A 157 13.39 -1.67 -1.89
C THR A 157 13.97 -0.42 -1.21
N TRP A 158 13.22 0.21 -0.31
CA TRP A 158 13.67 1.36 0.45
C TRP A 158 14.92 1.03 1.29
N GLU A 159 14.91 -0.06 2.05
CA GLU A 159 16.09 -0.50 2.83
C GLU A 159 17.34 -0.61 1.94
N ARG A 160 17.21 -1.22 0.77
CA ARG A 160 18.33 -1.44 -0.15
C ARG A 160 18.82 -0.15 -0.80
N VAL A 161 17.92 0.76 -1.13
CA VAL A 161 18.26 2.07 -1.71
C VAL A 161 19.02 2.92 -0.71
N ILE A 162 18.58 2.96 0.54
CA ILE A 162 19.22 3.74 1.61
C ILE A 162 20.62 3.18 1.91
N CYS A 163 20.77 1.85 2.08
CA CYS A 163 22.07 1.23 2.35
C CYS A 163 23.10 1.47 1.22
N ARG A 164 22.68 1.56 -0.04
CA ARG A 164 23.58 1.89 -1.16
C ARG A 164 24.01 3.35 -1.16
N GLY A 165 23.15 4.27 -0.71
CA GLY A 165 23.48 5.68 -0.59
C GLY A 165 24.58 5.92 0.45
N GLU A 166 24.56 5.20 1.56
CA GLU A 166 25.60 5.29 2.61
C GLU A 166 26.96 4.78 2.14
N ALA A 167 27.00 3.74 1.30
CA ALA A 167 28.24 3.17 0.77
C ALA A 167 28.91 4.06 -0.30
N ALA A 168 28.18 4.97 -0.94
CA ALA A 168 28.70 5.87 -1.97
C ALA A 168 29.29 7.17 -1.42
N VAL A 169 29.17 7.43 -0.12
CA VAL A 169 29.65 8.65 0.56
C VAL A 169 30.99 8.40 1.32
N GLN A 170 31.50 7.18 1.31
CA GLN A 170 32.83 6.81 1.85
C GLN A 170 33.87 6.69 0.72
#